data_aa5ffabb9dbccde5349dd7a04bbae2b0
#
_entry.id   aa5ffabb9dbccde5349dd7a04bbae2b0
#
_cell.length_a   1.000
_cell.length_b   1.000
_cell.length_c   1.000
_cell.angle_alpha   90.00
_cell.angle_beta   90.00
_cell.angle_gamma   90.00
#
_symmetry.space_group_name_H-M   'P 1'
#
loop_
_entity.id
_entity.type
_entity.pdbx_description
1 polymer ?
#
loop_
_entity_poly.entity_id
_entity_poly.type
_entity_poly.pdbx_seq_one_letter_code
_entity_poly.pdbx_strand_id
1 'polypeptide(L)'
;MQQHCRDKHRWVNEWKKGGDVRKKSQQPRRLPWTTGVQCQRFFPSRAGSQWFEVARGQTTDEALQAAPNRRPARQAMDRVRDLRKVQAECVKTSHDELIRVANEKLEPSPWLARVGWAMHLTGLSASALFDITVPINEDEVVLQAMWATVDSVLDQARATSAPNAVGLTVLFEAQRTEAHVKPRRPFDNRMEDDTWARYKGVWRSLLCVWFRTQEMDDDKRPPYRLTPSQGEAWDLFENMAEVASKGTGDQTPETRESAALDMLISMLDHQLKGRDSSSALLSALAVMGIAEDGGWVQITDYTTKYSAVIKVARMLVIHQAYTERHDEVAELERSLGKR
;
A
#
# COMPACT_ATOMS: atom_id res chain seq x y z
N MET A 1 -4.91 -36.59 18.15
CA MET A 1 -4.13 -37.83 18.39
C MET A 1 -4.98 -39.09 18.52
N GLN A 2 -5.93 -39.19 19.43
CA GLN A 2 -6.77 -40.40 19.61
C GLN A 2 -7.49 -40.86 18.35
N GLN A 3 -8.02 -39.93 17.53
CA GLN A 3 -8.67 -40.26 16.28
C GLN A 3 -7.68 -40.79 15.24
N HIS A 4 -6.52 -40.16 15.09
CA HIS A 4 -5.46 -40.63 14.23
C HIS A 4 -5.00 -42.04 14.59
N CYS A 5 -4.84 -42.34 15.90
CA CYS A 5 -4.43 -43.68 16.37
C CYS A 5 -5.49 -44.74 16.06
N ARG A 6 -6.80 -44.39 16.12
CA ARG A 6 -7.88 -45.29 15.69
C ARG A 6 -7.82 -45.55 14.19
N ASP A 7 -7.71 -44.51 13.40
CA ASP A 7 -7.86 -44.58 11.94
C ASP A 7 -6.62 -45.22 11.27
N LYS A 8 -5.43 -44.91 11.75
CA LYS A 8 -4.18 -45.36 11.13
C LYS A 8 -3.54 -46.56 11.82
N HIS A 9 -3.74 -46.72 13.12
CA HIS A 9 -3.08 -47.73 13.93
C HIS A 9 -4.06 -48.70 14.59
N ARG A 10 -5.33 -48.67 14.23
CA ARG A 10 -6.41 -49.53 14.73
C ARG A 10 -6.46 -49.61 16.27
N TRP A 11 -6.03 -48.54 16.94
CA TRP A 11 -6.05 -48.47 18.40
C TRP A 11 -7.49 -48.34 18.90
N VAL A 12 -7.89 -49.16 19.84
CA VAL A 12 -9.22 -49.18 20.48
C VAL A 12 -9.09 -48.62 21.89
N ASN A 13 -9.93 -47.67 22.25
CA ASN A 13 -9.97 -47.15 23.59
C ASN A 13 -10.75 -48.13 24.47
N GLU A 14 -10.06 -48.83 25.33
CA GLU A 14 -10.63 -49.81 26.27
C GLU A 14 -11.42 -49.16 27.39
N TRP A 15 -11.59 -47.88 27.40
CA TRP A 15 -12.36 -47.14 28.40
C TRP A 15 -13.85 -47.28 28.19
N LYS A 16 -14.49 -48.12 29.02
CA LYS A 16 -15.96 -48.15 29.15
C LYS A 16 -16.41 -46.96 30.03
N LYS A 17 -17.34 -46.14 29.50
CA LYS A 17 -18.04 -45.14 30.33
C LYS A 17 -18.78 -45.84 31.46
N GLY A 18 -18.52 -45.45 32.73
CA GLY A 18 -19.21 -45.98 33.91
C GLY A 18 -18.37 -47.11 34.56
N GLY A 19 -17.81 -46.88 35.71
CA GLY A 19 -17.08 -47.79 36.55
C GLY A 19 -16.29 -47.08 37.63
N ASP A 20 -16.05 -47.75 38.77
CA ASP A 20 -15.41 -47.15 39.93
C ASP A 20 -14.03 -46.58 39.61
N VAL A 21 -13.90 -45.26 39.79
CA VAL A 21 -12.69 -44.48 39.49
C VAL A 21 -11.49 -44.94 40.30
N ARG A 22 -11.71 -45.48 41.52
CA ARG A 22 -10.61 -45.90 42.41
C ARG A 22 -9.90 -47.18 41.96
N LYS A 23 -10.60 -48.06 41.25
CA LYS A 23 -9.99 -49.31 40.71
C LYS A 23 -9.28 -49.10 39.39
N LYS A 24 -9.45 -47.98 38.70
CA LYS A 24 -8.88 -47.69 37.39
C LYS A 24 -7.46 -47.08 37.44
N SER A 25 -7.00 -46.63 38.60
CA SER A 25 -5.72 -45.91 38.73
C SER A 25 -4.48 -46.84 38.88
N GLN A 26 -4.69 -48.13 39.09
CA GLN A 26 -3.58 -49.07 39.43
C GLN A 26 -2.99 -49.84 38.24
N GLN A 27 -3.56 -49.81 37.06
CA GLN A 27 -3.00 -50.47 35.88
C GLN A 27 -2.20 -49.52 35.03
N PRO A 28 -0.89 -49.81 34.72
CA PRO A 28 -0.10 -48.99 33.82
C PRO A 28 -0.71 -49.03 32.41
N ARG A 29 -1.15 -47.90 31.89
CA ARG A 29 -1.73 -47.75 30.56
C ARG A 29 -0.66 -47.83 29.48
N ARG A 30 -0.71 -48.80 28.61
CA ARG A 30 0.04 -48.78 27.35
C ARG A 30 -0.67 -47.85 26.36
N LEU A 31 -0.26 -46.60 26.32
CA LEU A 31 -0.71 -45.66 25.34
C LEU A 31 0.18 -45.78 24.07
N PRO A 32 -0.39 -45.75 22.88
CA PRO A 32 0.40 -45.82 21.63
C PRO A 32 1.17 -44.53 21.34
N TRP A 33 1.14 -43.57 22.24
CA TRP A 33 1.86 -42.29 22.14
C TRP A 33 2.61 -41.99 23.44
N THR A 34 3.67 -41.21 23.31
CA THR A 34 4.42 -40.70 24.45
C THR A 34 3.75 -39.46 25.01
N THR A 35 3.58 -39.40 26.33
CA THR A 35 3.04 -38.22 27.03
C THR A 35 4.19 -37.36 27.55
N GLY A 36 3.90 -36.04 27.75
CA GLY A 36 4.90 -35.09 28.28
C GLY A 36 5.91 -34.60 27.24
N VAL A 37 5.64 -34.81 25.95
CA VAL A 37 6.44 -34.25 24.87
C VAL A 37 6.09 -32.77 24.69
N GLN A 38 7.11 -31.93 24.70
CA GLN A 38 6.92 -30.50 24.38
C GLN A 38 6.86 -30.34 22.86
N CYS A 39 5.76 -29.78 22.39
CA CYS A 39 5.54 -29.57 20.97
C CYS A 39 5.20 -28.09 20.70
N GLN A 40 5.67 -27.61 19.59
CA GLN A 40 5.34 -26.29 19.06
C GLN A 40 4.75 -26.39 17.67
N ARG A 41 4.08 -25.36 17.23
CA ARG A 41 3.64 -25.16 15.84
C ARG A 41 3.85 -23.69 15.45
N PHE A 42 4.25 -23.44 14.22
CA PHE A 42 4.50 -22.09 13.75
C PHE A 42 3.20 -21.33 13.47
N PHE A 43 2.16 -22.02 12.97
CA PHE A 43 0.90 -21.38 12.63
C PHE A 43 -0.28 -22.09 13.28
N PRO A 44 -1.29 -21.32 13.74
CA PRO A 44 -2.51 -21.91 14.35
C PRO A 44 -3.34 -22.76 13.38
N SER A 45 -3.28 -22.44 12.05
CA SER A 45 -4.03 -23.11 10.97
C SER A 45 -3.28 -23.01 9.63
N ARG A 46 -3.74 -23.74 8.58
CA ARG A 46 -3.22 -23.83 7.21
C ARG A 46 -2.05 -24.81 7.03
N ALA A 47 -1.56 -24.89 5.79
CA ALA A 47 -0.37 -25.66 5.45
C ALA A 47 0.83 -25.15 6.28
N GLY A 48 1.49 -26.03 7.04
CA GLY A 48 2.55 -25.65 7.98
C GLY A 48 2.09 -25.55 9.43
N SER A 49 0.80 -25.81 9.75
CA SER A 49 0.30 -25.89 11.14
C SER A 49 0.63 -27.24 11.83
N GLN A 50 1.58 -27.99 11.31
CA GLN A 50 2.01 -29.25 11.91
C GLN A 50 2.73 -29.03 13.23
N TRP A 51 2.44 -29.92 14.19
CA TRP A 51 3.14 -29.94 15.46
C TRP A 51 4.49 -30.63 15.26
N PHE A 52 5.54 -30.03 15.77
CA PHE A 52 6.88 -30.64 15.84
C PHE A 52 7.36 -30.68 17.28
N GLU A 53 8.10 -31.73 17.59
CA GLU A 53 8.69 -31.89 18.90
C GLU A 53 9.82 -30.88 19.10
N VAL A 54 9.77 -30.17 20.22
CA VAL A 54 10.88 -29.32 20.67
C VAL A 54 11.77 -30.21 21.52
N ALA A 55 13.04 -30.37 21.14
CA ALA A 55 13.99 -31.20 21.83
C ALA A 55 13.98 -30.96 23.35
N ARG A 56 13.78 -31.97 24.12
CA ARG A 56 13.91 -31.92 25.58
C ARG A 56 15.32 -31.43 25.91
N GLY A 57 15.41 -30.25 26.53
CA GLY A 57 16.65 -29.87 27.19
C GLY A 57 16.96 -30.92 28.24
N GLN A 58 17.92 -31.76 27.99
CA GLN A 58 18.47 -32.64 29.04
C GLN A 58 19.15 -31.71 30.05
N THR A 59 18.46 -31.48 31.14
CA THR A 59 19.03 -30.87 32.35
C THR A 59 19.88 -31.91 33.08
N THR A 60 20.99 -32.26 32.50
CA THR A 60 22.07 -32.91 33.23
C THR A 60 23.37 -32.30 32.73
N ASP A 61 24.17 -31.78 33.67
CA ASP A 61 25.48 -31.18 33.43
C ASP A 61 26.45 -32.06 32.64
N GLU A 62 26.20 -33.36 32.58
CA GLU A 62 26.98 -34.32 31.81
C GLU A 62 26.72 -34.29 30.30
N ALA A 63 25.49 -33.87 29.84
CA ALA A 63 25.20 -33.74 28.43
C ALA A 63 25.77 -32.44 27.82
N LEU A 64 26.10 -31.47 28.65
CA LEU A 64 26.76 -30.22 28.23
C LEU A 64 28.26 -30.46 27.88
N GLN A 65 28.86 -31.50 28.40
CA GLN A 65 30.27 -31.81 28.12
C GLN A 65 30.48 -32.74 26.90
N ALA A 66 29.44 -33.39 26.41
CA ALA A 66 29.52 -34.38 25.34
C ALA A 66 29.20 -33.88 23.91
N ALA A 67 28.89 -32.59 23.69
CA ALA A 67 28.60 -32.07 22.37
C ALA A 67 29.69 -31.09 21.88
N PRO A 68 30.67 -31.54 21.10
CA PRO A 68 31.85 -30.74 20.72
C PRO A 68 31.54 -29.57 19.76
N ASN A 69 30.31 -29.33 19.37
CA ASN A 69 30.00 -28.30 18.36
C ASN A 69 28.77 -27.42 18.61
N ARG A 70 28.29 -27.31 19.84
CA ARG A 70 27.31 -26.26 20.16
C ARG A 70 28.06 -24.95 20.31
N ARG A 71 28.13 -24.17 19.20
CA ARG A 71 28.55 -22.79 19.28
C ARG A 71 27.60 -22.05 20.21
N PRO A 72 28.11 -21.31 21.23
CA PRO A 72 27.25 -20.64 22.20
C PRO A 72 26.24 -19.71 21.47
N ALA A 73 25.04 -19.61 21.99
CA ALA A 73 23.97 -18.76 21.45
C ALA A 73 24.44 -17.32 21.17
N ARG A 74 25.42 -16.85 21.93
CA ARG A 74 26.11 -15.56 21.77
C ARG A 74 26.82 -15.45 20.43
N GLN A 75 27.53 -16.48 19.99
CA GLN A 75 28.20 -16.51 18.66
C GLN A 75 27.20 -16.57 17.51
N ALA A 76 26.04 -17.21 17.70
CA ALA A 76 24.97 -17.19 16.71
C ALA A 76 24.34 -15.80 16.59
N MET A 77 24.13 -15.12 17.70
CA MET A 77 23.64 -13.74 17.74
C MET A 77 24.65 -12.74 17.15
N ASP A 78 25.93 -12.92 17.42
CA ASP A 78 26.98 -12.07 16.85
C ASP A 78 27.06 -12.26 15.33
N ARG A 79 26.95 -13.50 14.84
CA ARG A 79 26.84 -13.77 13.40
C ARG A 79 25.62 -13.14 12.74
N VAL A 80 24.45 -13.22 13.37
CA VAL A 80 23.24 -12.56 12.86
C VAL A 80 23.44 -11.05 12.83
N ARG A 81 24.11 -10.49 13.84
CA ARG A 81 24.43 -9.06 13.87
C ARG A 81 25.43 -8.67 12.78
N ASP A 82 26.45 -9.48 12.55
CA ASP A 82 27.44 -9.26 11.51
C ASP A 82 26.84 -9.43 10.11
N LEU A 83 25.99 -10.42 9.91
CA LEU A 83 25.23 -10.59 8.66
C LEU A 83 24.30 -9.39 8.41
N ARG A 84 23.65 -8.86 9.45
CA ARG A 84 22.85 -7.63 9.33
C ARG A 84 23.70 -6.40 9.01
N LYS A 85 24.91 -6.29 9.57
CA LYS A 85 25.84 -5.19 9.22
C LYS A 85 26.31 -5.32 7.77
N VAL A 86 26.74 -6.51 7.34
CA VAL A 86 27.12 -6.76 5.95
C VAL A 86 25.95 -6.52 5.00
N GLN A 87 24.75 -6.91 5.37
CA GLN A 87 23.54 -6.64 4.60
C GLN A 87 23.22 -5.14 4.55
N ALA A 88 23.37 -4.42 5.66
CA ALA A 88 23.21 -2.96 5.71
C ALA A 88 24.31 -2.21 4.95
N GLU A 89 25.53 -2.74 4.90
CA GLU A 89 26.62 -2.20 4.09
C GLU A 89 26.43 -2.50 2.60
N CYS A 90 25.97 -3.72 2.24
CA CYS A 90 25.56 -4.05 0.88
C CYS A 90 24.40 -3.15 0.41
N VAL A 91 23.45 -2.86 1.29
CA VAL A 91 22.33 -1.94 1.00
C VAL A 91 22.85 -0.51 0.80
N LYS A 92 23.82 -0.05 1.58
CA LYS A 92 24.42 1.28 1.40
C LYS A 92 25.26 1.41 0.11
N THR A 93 25.93 0.36 -0.32
CA THR A 93 26.62 0.32 -1.62
C THR A 93 25.66 0.12 -2.78
N SER A 94 24.43 -0.34 -2.52
CA SER A 94 23.36 -0.53 -3.51
C SER A 94 22.61 0.77 -3.85
N HIS A 95 22.86 1.88 -3.15
CA HIS A 95 22.16 3.16 -3.38
C HIS A 95 22.35 3.75 -4.78
N ASP A 96 23.40 3.34 -5.50
CA ASP A 96 23.67 3.77 -6.88
C ASP A 96 23.40 2.66 -7.91
N GLU A 97 22.83 1.53 -7.50
CA GLU A 97 22.54 0.46 -8.46
C GLU A 97 21.22 0.72 -9.19
N LEU A 98 21.28 0.61 -10.51
CA LEU A 98 20.09 0.68 -11.36
C LEU A 98 19.10 -0.45 -11.01
N ILE A 99 17.83 -0.12 -11.03
CA ILE A 99 16.76 -1.11 -10.85
C ILE A 99 16.89 -2.20 -11.91
N ARG A 100 16.97 -3.45 -11.45
CA ARG A 100 17.08 -4.64 -12.31
C ARG A 100 15.79 -5.45 -12.22
N VAL A 101 15.43 -6.07 -13.34
CA VAL A 101 14.35 -7.07 -13.31
C VAL A 101 14.79 -8.23 -12.44
N ALA A 102 14.11 -8.43 -11.33
CA ALA A 102 14.32 -9.61 -10.51
C ALA A 102 13.94 -10.86 -11.32
N ASN A 103 14.78 -11.89 -11.23
CA ASN A 103 14.42 -13.20 -11.75
C ASN A 103 13.23 -13.71 -10.91
N GLU A 104 12.13 -14.17 -11.54
CA GLU A 104 10.93 -14.68 -10.85
C GLU A 104 11.24 -15.70 -9.75
N LYS A 105 12.36 -16.42 -9.88
CA LYS A 105 12.83 -17.40 -8.89
C LYS A 105 13.58 -16.79 -7.70
N LEU A 106 14.05 -15.55 -7.82
CA LEU A 106 14.86 -14.87 -6.81
C LEU A 106 14.12 -13.70 -6.17
N GLU A 107 12.96 -13.28 -6.75
CA GLU A 107 12.15 -12.21 -6.19
C GLU A 107 11.44 -12.71 -4.91
N PRO A 108 11.79 -12.18 -3.74
CA PRO A 108 11.19 -12.60 -2.48
C PRO A 108 9.73 -12.15 -2.33
N SER A 109 9.26 -11.22 -3.18
CA SER A 109 7.93 -10.65 -3.12
C SER A 109 7.08 -11.01 -4.34
N PRO A 110 6.19 -12.01 -4.25
CA PRO A 110 5.33 -12.42 -5.37
C PRO A 110 4.40 -11.31 -5.88
N TRP A 111 4.07 -10.32 -5.05
CA TRP A 111 3.21 -9.22 -5.47
C TRP A 111 3.96 -8.26 -6.40
N LEU A 112 5.25 -8.01 -6.16
CA LEU A 112 6.08 -7.14 -6.98
C LEU A 112 6.23 -7.70 -8.40
N ALA A 113 6.43 -9.02 -8.53
CA ALA A 113 6.41 -9.70 -9.82
C ALA A 113 5.06 -9.57 -10.53
N ARG A 114 3.96 -9.60 -9.77
CA ARG A 114 2.60 -9.48 -10.32
C ARG A 114 2.29 -8.08 -10.84
N VAL A 115 2.68 -7.02 -10.13
CA VAL A 115 2.43 -5.62 -10.54
C VAL A 115 3.39 -5.15 -11.63
N GLY A 116 4.55 -5.80 -11.81
CA GLY A 116 5.50 -5.53 -12.89
C GLY A 116 6.31 -4.24 -12.72
N TRP A 117 6.35 -3.65 -11.53
CA TRP A 117 7.00 -2.35 -11.31
C TRP A 117 8.50 -2.36 -11.49
N ALA A 118 9.17 -3.43 -11.03
CA ALA A 118 10.60 -3.58 -11.26
C ALA A 118 10.94 -3.60 -12.76
N MET A 119 10.07 -4.21 -13.58
CA MET A 119 10.21 -4.22 -15.04
C MET A 119 9.94 -2.83 -15.63
N HIS A 120 8.92 -2.12 -15.14
CA HIS A 120 8.56 -0.78 -15.57
C HIS A 120 9.67 0.24 -15.31
N LEU A 121 10.36 0.15 -14.17
CA LEU A 121 11.41 1.08 -13.76
C LEU A 121 12.83 0.54 -14.01
N THR A 122 12.96 -0.55 -14.79
CA THR A 122 14.27 -1.14 -15.09
C THR A 122 15.22 -0.15 -15.76
N GLY A 123 16.45 -0.10 -15.26
CA GLY A 123 17.51 0.75 -15.81
C GLY A 123 17.54 2.16 -15.20
N LEU A 124 16.59 2.50 -14.34
CA LEU A 124 16.55 3.78 -13.62
C LEU A 124 17.23 3.68 -12.26
N SER A 125 17.76 4.79 -11.77
CA SER A 125 18.36 4.87 -10.43
C SER A 125 17.30 4.89 -9.35
N ALA A 126 17.33 3.91 -8.42
CA ALA A 126 16.39 3.82 -7.32
C ALA A 126 16.47 5.03 -6.39
N SER A 127 17.69 5.54 -6.10
CA SER A 127 17.87 6.72 -5.26
C SER A 127 17.31 7.97 -5.90
N ALA A 128 17.59 8.22 -7.18
CA ALA A 128 17.05 9.37 -7.90
C ALA A 128 15.51 9.33 -7.97
N LEU A 129 14.92 8.14 -8.14
CA LEU A 129 13.47 7.98 -8.12
C LEU A 129 12.88 8.13 -6.71
N PHE A 130 13.58 7.75 -5.66
CA PHE A 130 13.14 8.01 -4.30
C PHE A 130 13.15 9.52 -4.01
N ASP A 131 14.19 10.23 -4.44
CA ASP A 131 14.36 11.67 -4.22
C ASP A 131 13.21 12.50 -4.81
N ILE A 132 12.58 12.06 -5.89
CA ILE A 132 11.40 12.76 -6.41
C ILE A 132 10.12 12.54 -5.60
N THR A 133 10.11 11.60 -4.64
CA THR A 133 8.95 11.34 -3.75
C THR A 133 9.03 12.10 -2.41
N VAL A 134 10.18 12.69 -2.08
CA VAL A 134 10.40 13.37 -0.78
C VAL A 134 9.48 14.60 -0.64
N PRO A 135 9.24 15.09 0.58
CA PRO A 135 8.46 16.29 0.80
C PRO A 135 8.93 17.49 -0.02
N ILE A 136 8.01 18.41 -0.26
CA ILE A 136 8.26 19.65 -1.02
C ILE A 136 9.32 20.49 -0.27
N ASN A 137 10.33 20.95 -0.98
CA ASN A 137 11.41 21.78 -0.45
C ASN A 137 11.00 23.26 -0.42
N GLU A 138 11.73 24.05 0.35
CA GLU A 138 11.48 25.50 0.45
C GLU A 138 11.73 26.23 -0.87
N ASP A 139 12.63 25.72 -1.71
CA ASP A 139 12.99 26.31 -3.01
C ASP A 139 11.95 26.02 -4.11
N GLU A 140 11.06 25.04 -3.92
CA GLU A 140 10.05 24.61 -4.90
C GLU A 140 8.77 25.48 -4.79
N VAL A 141 8.88 26.78 -4.99
CA VAL A 141 7.80 27.76 -4.74
C VAL A 141 6.54 27.47 -5.57
N VAL A 142 6.70 27.08 -6.84
CA VAL A 142 5.58 26.71 -7.72
C VAL A 142 4.87 25.46 -7.20
N LEU A 143 5.63 24.42 -6.86
CA LEU A 143 5.07 23.18 -6.31
C LEU A 143 4.37 23.40 -4.97
N GLN A 144 4.87 24.32 -4.12
CA GLN A 144 4.18 24.74 -2.91
C GLN A 144 2.83 25.40 -3.21
N ALA A 145 2.77 26.29 -4.20
CA ALA A 145 1.53 26.92 -4.63
C ALA A 145 0.54 25.90 -5.22
N MET A 146 1.02 24.98 -6.04
CA MET A 146 0.23 23.86 -6.56
C MET A 146 -0.33 23.01 -5.41
N TRP A 147 0.52 22.63 -4.46
CA TRP A 147 0.07 21.82 -3.33
C TRP A 147 -0.97 22.54 -2.47
N ALA A 148 -0.78 23.81 -2.17
CA ALA A 148 -1.75 24.58 -1.38
C ALA A 148 -3.15 24.57 -2.03
N THR A 149 -3.22 24.68 -3.36
CA THR A 149 -4.48 24.60 -4.11
C THR A 149 -5.06 23.19 -4.10
N VAL A 150 -4.23 22.17 -4.35
CA VAL A 150 -4.64 20.76 -4.29
C VAL A 150 -5.14 20.38 -2.90
N ASP A 151 -4.45 20.80 -1.84
CA ASP A 151 -4.85 20.54 -0.45
C ASP A 151 -6.25 21.09 -0.14
N SER A 152 -6.55 22.31 -0.63
CA SER A 152 -7.91 22.90 -0.56
C SER A 152 -8.95 22.06 -1.30
N VAL A 153 -8.65 21.67 -2.54
CA VAL A 153 -9.56 20.84 -3.37
C VAL A 153 -9.83 19.48 -2.70
N LEU A 154 -8.82 18.87 -2.09
CA LEU A 154 -8.98 17.61 -1.36
C LEU A 154 -9.91 17.77 -0.15
N ASP A 155 -9.77 18.85 0.61
CA ASP A 155 -10.63 19.14 1.75
C ASP A 155 -12.07 19.42 1.31
N GLN A 156 -12.27 20.15 0.21
CA GLN A 156 -13.59 20.37 -0.41
C GLN A 156 -14.21 19.04 -0.90
N ALA A 157 -13.41 18.18 -1.56
CA ALA A 157 -13.86 16.87 -2.01
C ALA A 157 -14.29 15.96 -0.86
N ARG A 158 -13.58 16.03 0.28
CA ARG A 158 -13.98 15.33 1.51
C ARG A 158 -15.31 15.85 2.02
N ALA A 159 -15.49 17.16 2.07
CA ALA A 159 -16.71 17.79 2.58
C ALA A 159 -17.93 17.50 1.69
N THR A 160 -17.80 17.64 0.37
CA THR A 160 -18.88 17.35 -0.59
C THR A 160 -19.25 15.88 -0.64
N SER A 161 -18.33 14.96 -0.34
CA SER A 161 -18.63 13.53 -0.28
C SER A 161 -19.42 13.10 0.96
N ALA A 162 -19.91 14.04 1.76
CA ALA A 162 -20.75 13.73 2.91
C ALA A 162 -22.20 13.40 2.48
N PRO A 163 -22.91 12.50 3.20
CA PRO A 163 -24.28 12.11 2.84
C PRO A 163 -25.28 13.26 2.79
N ASN A 164 -25.07 14.30 3.58
CA ASN A 164 -25.92 15.50 3.61
C ASN A 164 -25.66 16.45 2.43
N ALA A 165 -24.52 16.33 1.74
CA ALA A 165 -24.22 17.17 0.58
C ALA A 165 -24.75 16.56 -0.73
N VAL A 166 -24.43 15.28 -1.00
CA VAL A 166 -24.76 14.65 -2.30
C VAL A 166 -25.86 13.60 -2.22
N GLY A 167 -26.25 13.17 -1.04
CA GLY A 167 -27.28 12.15 -0.83
C GLY A 167 -26.76 10.72 -1.02
N LEU A 168 -27.53 9.76 -0.51
CA LEU A 168 -27.13 8.35 -0.50
C LEU A 168 -27.06 7.71 -1.88
N THR A 169 -27.89 8.13 -2.83
CA THR A 169 -27.90 7.56 -4.19
C THR A 169 -26.55 7.75 -4.88
N VAL A 170 -25.99 8.96 -4.83
CA VAL A 170 -24.68 9.28 -5.39
C VAL A 170 -23.58 8.45 -4.70
N LEU A 171 -23.66 8.31 -3.38
CA LEU A 171 -22.66 7.53 -2.62
C LEU A 171 -22.73 6.02 -2.93
N PHE A 172 -23.92 5.48 -3.23
CA PHE A 172 -24.03 4.10 -3.70
C PHE A 172 -23.42 3.94 -5.09
N GLU A 173 -23.62 4.87 -5.99
CA GLU A 173 -23.00 4.84 -7.32
C GLU A 173 -21.47 5.00 -7.23
N ALA A 174 -20.95 5.92 -6.42
CA ALA A 174 -19.51 6.10 -6.19
C ALA A 174 -18.84 4.86 -5.58
N GLN A 175 -19.59 4.03 -4.85
CA GLN A 175 -19.07 2.75 -4.30
C GLN A 175 -19.13 1.60 -5.30
N ARG A 176 -19.85 1.76 -6.42
CA ARG A 176 -20.01 0.71 -7.42
C ARG A 176 -18.67 0.33 -8.05
N THR A 177 -18.37 -0.95 -8.11
CA THR A 177 -17.17 -1.50 -8.77
C THR A 177 -17.51 -2.22 -10.06
N GLU A 178 -18.75 -2.70 -10.21
CA GLU A 178 -19.27 -3.38 -11.38
C GLU A 178 -20.62 -2.77 -11.76
N ALA A 179 -20.82 -2.49 -13.04
CA ALA A 179 -22.01 -1.79 -13.56
C ALA A 179 -23.35 -2.43 -13.13
N HIS A 180 -23.37 -3.77 -12.99
CA HIS A 180 -24.60 -4.53 -12.70
C HIS A 180 -24.78 -4.88 -11.22
N VAL A 181 -23.79 -4.61 -10.37
CA VAL A 181 -23.82 -5.00 -8.96
C VAL A 181 -24.00 -3.77 -8.08
N LYS A 182 -25.13 -3.73 -7.36
CA LYS A 182 -25.37 -2.69 -6.37
C LYS A 182 -24.51 -2.96 -5.13
N PRO A 183 -23.73 -1.98 -4.66
CA PRO A 183 -22.96 -2.14 -3.42
C PRO A 183 -23.86 -2.42 -2.21
N ARG A 184 -23.35 -3.16 -1.24
CA ARG A 184 -24.08 -3.43 0.02
C ARG A 184 -24.18 -2.21 0.93
N ARG A 185 -23.21 -1.28 0.81
CA ARG A 185 -23.12 -0.05 1.61
C ARG A 185 -22.75 1.11 0.71
N PRO A 186 -23.18 2.32 1.01
CA PRO A 186 -22.74 3.50 0.26
C PRO A 186 -21.25 3.78 0.53
N PHE A 187 -20.65 4.60 -0.31
CA PHE A 187 -19.33 5.14 -0.05
C PHE A 187 -19.34 5.92 1.28
N ASP A 188 -18.31 5.69 2.10
CA ASP A 188 -18.15 6.35 3.39
C ASP A 188 -16.90 7.25 3.35
N ASN A 189 -17.10 8.56 3.42
CA ASN A 189 -16.03 9.56 3.45
C ASN A 189 -15.43 9.75 4.85
N ARG A 190 -16.03 9.18 5.89
CA ARG A 190 -15.57 9.35 7.27
C ARG A 190 -14.21 8.72 7.48
N MET A 191 -13.35 9.48 8.15
CA MET A 191 -12.06 9.01 8.65
C MET A 191 -11.54 9.99 9.69
N GLU A 192 -10.68 9.50 10.56
CA GLU A 192 -9.97 10.30 11.56
C GLU A 192 -9.02 11.30 10.87
N ASP A 193 -8.76 12.42 11.52
CA ASP A 193 -7.98 13.50 10.91
C ASP A 193 -6.51 13.12 10.67
N ASP A 194 -5.94 12.27 11.51
CA ASP A 194 -4.60 11.70 11.29
C ASP A 194 -4.54 10.80 10.05
N THR A 195 -5.61 10.06 9.80
CA THR A 195 -5.77 9.22 8.59
C THR A 195 -5.94 10.10 7.37
N TRP A 196 -6.73 11.17 7.48
CA TRP A 196 -6.88 12.14 6.40
C TRP A 196 -5.56 12.83 6.06
N ALA A 197 -4.81 13.29 7.04
CA ALA A 197 -3.49 13.88 6.84
C ALA A 197 -2.52 12.92 6.11
N ARG A 198 -2.53 11.63 6.49
CA ARG A 198 -1.74 10.59 5.78
C ARG A 198 -2.19 10.41 4.33
N TYR A 199 -3.50 10.44 4.07
CA TYR A 199 -4.03 10.31 2.71
C TYR A 199 -3.67 11.52 1.85
N LYS A 200 -3.77 12.74 2.39
CA LYS A 200 -3.26 13.94 1.72
C LYS A 200 -1.75 13.85 1.46
N GLY A 201 -0.98 13.30 2.40
CA GLY A 201 0.45 13.03 2.21
C GLY A 201 0.76 12.15 1.01
N VAL A 202 -0.06 11.11 0.76
CA VAL A 202 0.09 10.26 -0.44
C VAL A 202 -0.15 11.07 -1.72
N TRP A 203 -1.19 11.89 -1.77
CA TRP A 203 -1.50 12.74 -2.93
C TRP A 203 -0.45 13.83 -3.15
N ARG A 204 0.11 14.35 -2.07
CA ARG A 204 1.25 15.27 -2.15
C ARG A 204 2.46 14.60 -2.80
N SER A 205 2.78 13.37 -2.42
CA SER A 205 3.87 12.63 -3.06
C SER A 205 3.59 12.33 -4.52
N LEU A 206 2.34 12.04 -4.92
CA LEU A 206 1.97 11.91 -6.33
C LEU A 206 2.24 13.20 -7.10
N LEU A 207 1.80 14.35 -6.55
CA LEU A 207 2.04 15.65 -7.16
C LEU A 207 3.55 15.95 -7.29
N CYS A 208 4.35 15.66 -6.26
CA CYS A 208 5.80 15.79 -6.30
C CYS A 208 6.42 14.96 -7.44
N VAL A 209 6.01 13.70 -7.56
CA VAL A 209 6.51 12.81 -8.64
C VAL A 209 6.13 13.38 -10.00
N TRP A 210 4.87 13.78 -10.21
CA TRP A 210 4.44 14.33 -11.50
C TRP A 210 5.17 15.62 -11.84
N PHE A 211 5.36 16.54 -10.90
CA PHE A 211 6.04 17.80 -11.11
C PHE A 211 7.52 17.60 -11.43
N ARG A 212 8.23 16.90 -10.56
CA ARG A 212 9.70 16.73 -10.69
C ARG A 212 10.10 15.89 -11.90
N THR A 213 9.24 14.97 -12.34
CA THR A 213 9.51 14.17 -13.54
C THR A 213 9.39 14.97 -14.84
N GLN A 214 8.71 16.13 -14.85
CA GLN A 214 8.67 16.98 -16.05
C GLN A 214 10.05 17.63 -16.34
N GLU A 215 10.84 17.88 -15.30
CA GLU A 215 12.18 18.47 -15.41
C GLU A 215 13.30 17.43 -15.63
N MET A 216 12.99 16.14 -15.53
CA MET A 216 13.97 15.06 -15.69
C MET A 216 14.27 14.78 -17.17
N ASP A 217 15.53 14.44 -17.45
CA ASP A 217 15.94 13.92 -18.75
C ASP A 217 15.15 12.64 -19.11
N ASP A 218 14.84 12.45 -20.38
CA ASP A 218 14.02 11.34 -20.87
C ASP A 218 14.58 9.95 -20.52
N ASP A 219 15.90 9.81 -20.40
CA ASP A 219 16.59 8.56 -20.06
C ASP A 219 16.60 8.26 -18.56
N LYS A 220 16.26 9.21 -17.72
CA LYS A 220 16.26 9.11 -16.25
C LYS A 220 14.87 9.09 -15.63
N ARG A 221 13.86 9.53 -16.38
CA ARG A 221 12.50 9.61 -15.89
C ARG A 221 11.72 8.29 -16.02
N PRO A 222 10.71 8.04 -15.18
CA PRO A 222 9.81 6.90 -15.34
C PRO A 222 9.13 6.92 -16.72
N PRO A 223 8.97 5.74 -17.38
CA PRO A 223 8.52 5.69 -18.76
C PRO A 223 6.98 5.81 -18.86
N TYR A 224 6.40 6.92 -18.42
CA TYR A 224 5.01 7.25 -18.65
C TYR A 224 4.88 8.43 -19.61
N ARG A 225 3.71 8.59 -20.18
CA ARG A 225 3.37 9.72 -21.06
C ARG A 225 2.01 10.27 -20.67
N LEU A 226 1.92 11.57 -20.60
CA LEU A 226 0.64 12.26 -20.47
C LEU A 226 -0.12 12.14 -21.80
N THR A 227 -1.43 11.95 -21.71
CA THR A 227 -2.31 12.12 -22.87
C THR A 227 -2.38 13.62 -23.21
N PRO A 228 -2.79 14.01 -24.43
CA PRO A 228 -2.94 15.42 -24.76
C PRO A 228 -3.80 16.19 -23.74
N SER A 229 -4.93 15.64 -23.34
CA SER A 229 -5.81 16.25 -22.34
C SER A 229 -5.18 16.37 -20.95
N GLN A 230 -4.38 15.38 -20.54
CA GLN A 230 -3.61 15.46 -19.29
C GLN A 230 -2.55 16.55 -19.35
N GLY A 231 -1.84 16.66 -20.48
CA GLY A 231 -0.84 17.71 -20.70
C GLY A 231 -1.46 19.11 -20.66
N GLU A 232 -2.54 19.32 -21.39
CA GLU A 232 -3.26 20.60 -21.40
C GLU A 232 -3.74 21.00 -20.00
N ALA A 233 -4.33 20.08 -19.24
CA ALA A 233 -4.80 20.35 -17.88
C ALA A 233 -3.63 20.60 -16.91
N TRP A 234 -2.52 19.88 -17.08
CA TRP A 234 -1.30 20.08 -16.31
C TRP A 234 -0.71 21.47 -16.56
N ASP A 235 -0.47 21.81 -17.84
CA ASP A 235 0.13 23.08 -18.24
C ASP A 235 -0.71 24.29 -17.78
N LEU A 236 -2.05 24.18 -17.87
CA LEU A 236 -2.95 25.21 -17.39
C LEU A 236 -2.80 25.43 -15.88
N PHE A 237 -2.85 24.36 -15.10
CA PHE A 237 -2.76 24.43 -13.63
C PHE A 237 -1.38 24.91 -13.16
N GLU A 238 -0.30 24.39 -13.76
CA GLU A 238 1.07 24.79 -13.45
C GLU A 238 1.32 26.28 -13.72
N ASN A 239 0.88 26.79 -14.89
CA ASN A 239 0.97 28.20 -15.22
C ASN A 239 0.20 29.07 -14.21
N MET A 240 -0.99 28.64 -13.77
CA MET A 240 -1.74 29.37 -12.75
C MET A 240 -1.01 29.39 -11.41
N ALA A 241 -0.39 28.30 -11.03
CA ALA A 241 0.41 28.20 -9.79
C ALA A 241 1.67 29.07 -9.86
N GLU A 242 2.32 29.13 -11.02
CA GLU A 242 3.48 29.98 -11.27
C GLU A 242 3.12 31.47 -11.12
N VAL A 243 2.02 31.90 -11.73
CA VAL A 243 1.51 33.27 -11.61
C VAL A 243 1.15 33.60 -10.15
N ALA A 244 0.51 32.65 -9.46
CA ALA A 244 0.16 32.82 -8.04
C ALA A 244 1.40 32.89 -7.13
N SER A 245 2.42 32.12 -7.41
CA SER A 245 3.68 32.11 -6.64
C SER A 245 4.44 33.44 -6.74
N LYS A 246 4.30 34.14 -7.88
CA LYS A 246 4.89 35.47 -8.12
C LYS A 246 4.04 36.62 -7.58
N GLY A 247 2.85 36.36 -7.09
CA GLY A 247 1.93 37.38 -6.58
C GLY A 247 1.42 38.37 -7.63
N THR A 248 1.49 38.03 -8.93
CA THR A 248 1.20 38.95 -10.06
C THR A 248 -0.15 38.69 -10.74
N GLY A 249 -0.91 37.67 -10.28
CA GLY A 249 -2.14 37.24 -10.98
C GLY A 249 -3.43 37.82 -10.40
N ASP A 250 -4.37 38.10 -11.29
CA ASP A 250 -5.76 38.47 -10.96
C ASP A 250 -6.69 37.23 -10.90
N GLN A 251 -6.10 36.04 -10.72
CA GLN A 251 -6.85 34.78 -10.71
C GLN A 251 -7.46 34.54 -9.34
N THR A 252 -8.77 34.25 -9.32
CA THR A 252 -9.45 33.91 -8.07
C THR A 252 -9.05 32.57 -7.56
N PRO A 253 -9.11 32.30 -6.25
CA PRO A 253 -8.86 30.96 -5.67
C PRO A 253 -9.75 29.90 -6.34
N GLU A 254 -11.00 30.18 -6.59
CA GLU A 254 -11.99 29.27 -7.21
C GLU A 254 -11.55 28.83 -8.61
N THR A 255 -11.01 29.76 -9.43
CA THR A 255 -10.51 29.42 -10.77
C THR A 255 -9.30 28.45 -10.69
N ARG A 256 -8.41 28.67 -9.74
CA ARG A 256 -7.25 27.79 -9.53
C ARG A 256 -7.67 26.43 -9.00
N GLU A 257 -8.65 26.37 -8.10
CA GLU A 257 -9.21 25.14 -7.57
C GLU A 257 -9.91 24.32 -8.65
N SER A 258 -10.66 24.97 -9.55
CA SER A 258 -11.26 24.32 -10.72
C SER A 258 -10.18 23.71 -11.62
N ALA A 259 -9.13 24.46 -11.99
CA ALA A 259 -8.04 23.95 -12.80
C ALA A 259 -7.28 22.78 -12.12
N ALA A 260 -7.10 22.86 -10.80
CA ALA A 260 -6.50 21.77 -10.02
C ALA A 260 -7.39 20.51 -10.03
N LEU A 261 -8.70 20.67 -9.88
CA LEU A 261 -9.65 19.56 -9.93
C LEU A 261 -9.66 18.91 -11.31
N ASP A 262 -9.71 19.70 -12.38
CA ASP A 262 -9.66 19.20 -13.76
C ASP A 262 -8.36 18.44 -14.05
N MET A 263 -7.23 18.94 -13.59
CA MET A 263 -5.94 18.26 -13.68
C MET A 263 -5.96 16.93 -12.92
N LEU A 264 -6.42 16.91 -11.66
CA LEU A 264 -6.50 15.70 -10.85
C LEU A 264 -7.41 14.64 -11.49
N ILE A 265 -8.58 15.04 -11.99
CA ILE A 265 -9.50 14.13 -12.68
C ILE A 265 -8.87 13.60 -13.98
N SER A 266 -8.23 14.45 -14.77
CA SER A 266 -7.56 14.01 -16.00
C SER A 266 -6.44 12.99 -15.72
N MET A 267 -5.68 13.15 -14.63
CA MET A 267 -4.68 12.18 -14.22
C MET A 267 -5.27 10.82 -13.81
N LEU A 268 -6.53 10.79 -13.37
CA LEU A 268 -7.25 9.56 -13.05
C LEU A 268 -7.89 8.92 -14.29
N ASP A 269 -8.15 9.68 -15.34
CA ASP A 269 -8.77 9.20 -16.58
C ASP A 269 -7.74 8.64 -17.54
N HIS A 270 -7.37 7.37 -17.34
CA HIS A 270 -6.47 6.65 -18.23
C HIS A 270 -7.00 5.25 -18.47
N GLN A 271 -7.30 4.94 -19.73
CA GLN A 271 -7.74 3.59 -20.12
C GLN A 271 -6.56 2.62 -20.08
N LEU A 272 -6.56 1.76 -19.07
CA LEU A 272 -5.55 0.72 -18.91
C LEU A 272 -5.79 -0.43 -19.89
N LYS A 273 -4.80 -0.75 -20.71
CA LYS A 273 -4.82 -1.89 -21.63
C LYS A 273 -3.83 -2.97 -21.17
N GLY A 274 -4.36 -4.04 -20.59
CA GLY A 274 -3.51 -5.16 -20.15
C GLY A 274 -2.61 -4.81 -18.95
N ARG A 275 -1.30 -5.00 -19.10
CA ARG A 275 -0.26 -4.66 -18.09
C ARG A 275 0.38 -3.29 -18.36
N ASP A 276 -0.39 -2.36 -18.83
CA ASP A 276 0.10 -1.05 -19.17
C ASP A 276 0.38 -0.23 -17.91
N SER A 277 1.65 0.09 -17.68
CA SER A 277 2.11 0.97 -16.60
C SER A 277 2.46 2.37 -17.13
N SER A 278 2.07 2.70 -18.36
CA SER A 278 2.32 4.00 -19.01
C SER A 278 1.47 5.15 -18.45
N SER A 279 0.46 4.83 -17.63
CA SER A 279 -0.32 5.81 -16.89
C SER A 279 0.55 6.59 -15.92
N ALA A 280 0.42 7.92 -15.91
CA ALA A 280 1.12 8.79 -14.97
C ALA A 280 0.88 8.38 -13.51
N LEU A 281 -0.37 8.02 -13.16
CA LEU A 281 -0.74 7.56 -11.83
C LEU A 281 -0.05 6.24 -11.46
N LEU A 282 -0.12 5.24 -12.34
CA LEU A 282 0.49 3.93 -12.05
C LEU A 282 2.01 4.01 -12.00
N SER A 283 2.62 4.83 -12.86
CA SER A 283 4.05 5.07 -12.84
C SER A 283 4.49 5.77 -11.55
N ALA A 284 3.77 6.81 -11.11
CA ALA A 284 4.03 7.47 -9.83
C ALA A 284 3.87 6.51 -8.64
N LEU A 285 2.85 5.64 -8.67
CA LEU A 285 2.67 4.61 -7.66
C LEU A 285 3.83 3.60 -7.64
N ALA A 286 4.37 3.23 -8.81
CA ALA A 286 5.54 2.35 -8.88
C ALA A 286 6.77 3.03 -8.25
N VAL A 287 7.02 4.30 -8.56
CA VAL A 287 8.10 5.10 -7.96
C VAL A 287 7.94 5.20 -6.43
N MET A 288 6.73 5.49 -5.94
CA MET A 288 6.44 5.51 -4.50
C MET A 288 6.56 4.13 -3.82
N GLY A 289 6.73 3.06 -4.59
CA GLY A 289 7.05 1.72 -4.12
C GLY A 289 8.52 1.54 -3.76
N ILE A 290 9.39 2.47 -4.15
CA ILE A 290 10.81 2.44 -3.81
C ILE A 290 10.99 2.95 -2.38
N ALA A 291 11.80 2.26 -1.59
CA ALA A 291 12.13 2.63 -0.22
C ALA A 291 13.43 3.46 -0.18
N GLU A 292 13.66 4.15 0.93
CA GLU A 292 14.85 5.00 1.15
C GLU A 292 16.17 4.23 1.00
N ASP A 293 16.16 2.93 1.27
CA ASP A 293 17.32 2.06 1.11
C ASP A 293 17.54 1.55 -0.33
N GLY A 294 16.77 2.06 -1.29
CA GLY A 294 16.78 1.61 -2.69
C GLY A 294 16.07 0.28 -2.94
N GLY A 295 15.53 -0.36 -1.91
CA GLY A 295 14.69 -1.55 -1.99
C GLY A 295 13.23 -1.21 -2.28
N TRP A 296 12.36 -2.21 -2.09
CA TRP A 296 10.92 -2.05 -2.28
C TRP A 296 10.18 -2.00 -0.94
N VAL A 297 9.25 -1.07 -0.83
CA VAL A 297 8.35 -0.96 0.33
C VAL A 297 7.57 -2.26 0.52
N GLN A 298 7.39 -2.69 1.78
CA GLN A 298 6.62 -3.90 2.10
C GLN A 298 5.16 -3.76 1.66
N ILE A 299 4.57 -4.86 1.19
CA ILE A 299 3.18 -4.87 0.69
C ILE A 299 2.18 -4.36 1.73
N THR A 300 2.40 -4.64 3.02
CA THR A 300 1.54 -4.17 4.12
C THR A 300 1.52 -2.65 4.23
N ASP A 301 2.65 -2.00 4.04
CA ASP A 301 2.79 -0.56 4.12
C ASP A 301 2.29 0.10 2.84
N TYR A 302 2.48 -0.59 1.71
CA TYR A 302 2.04 -0.10 0.42
C TYR A 302 0.51 -0.13 0.24
N THR A 303 -0.20 -1.09 0.84
CA THR A 303 -1.67 -1.16 0.77
C THR A 303 -2.36 0.09 1.29
N THR A 304 -1.72 0.79 2.22
CA THR A 304 -2.22 2.07 2.76
C THR A 304 -2.21 3.17 1.69
N LYS A 305 -1.15 3.23 0.85
CA LYS A 305 -1.05 4.18 -0.28
C LYS A 305 -2.15 3.92 -1.31
N TYR A 306 -2.39 2.66 -1.69
CA TYR A 306 -3.50 2.29 -2.58
C TYR A 306 -4.86 2.70 -2.04
N SER A 307 -5.09 2.44 -0.75
CA SER A 307 -6.36 2.80 -0.11
C SER A 307 -6.58 4.31 -0.13
N ALA A 308 -5.52 5.11 0.09
CA ALA A 308 -5.57 6.55 0.02
C ALA A 308 -5.93 7.04 -1.39
N VAL A 309 -5.26 6.50 -2.42
CA VAL A 309 -5.53 6.88 -3.81
C VAL A 309 -6.97 6.55 -4.21
N ILE A 310 -7.42 5.32 -4.00
CA ILE A 310 -8.77 4.89 -4.38
C ILE A 310 -9.85 5.69 -3.64
N LYS A 311 -9.68 5.92 -2.33
CA LYS A 311 -10.70 6.61 -1.55
C LYS A 311 -10.80 8.08 -1.93
N VAL A 312 -9.67 8.76 -2.07
CA VAL A 312 -9.63 10.18 -2.44
C VAL A 312 -10.05 10.37 -3.90
N ALA A 313 -9.65 9.50 -4.83
CA ALA A 313 -10.11 9.55 -6.21
C ALA A 313 -11.64 9.52 -6.31
N ARG A 314 -12.31 8.67 -5.52
CA ARG A 314 -13.77 8.65 -5.46
C ARG A 314 -14.35 9.95 -4.91
N MET A 315 -13.71 10.56 -3.92
CA MET A 315 -14.14 11.87 -3.41
C MET A 315 -14.00 12.97 -4.48
N LEU A 316 -12.91 12.96 -5.23
CA LEU A 316 -12.69 13.91 -6.33
C LEU A 316 -13.75 13.77 -7.42
N VAL A 317 -14.07 12.54 -7.84
CA VAL A 317 -15.13 12.28 -8.83
C VAL A 317 -16.50 12.75 -8.32
N ILE A 318 -16.81 12.51 -7.04
CA ILE A 318 -18.05 13.02 -6.42
C ILE A 318 -18.06 14.56 -6.43
N HIS A 319 -16.93 15.15 -6.09
CA HIS A 319 -16.80 16.62 -6.03
C HIS A 319 -16.95 17.25 -7.42
N GLN A 320 -16.31 16.67 -8.44
CA GLN A 320 -16.47 17.11 -9.83
C GLN A 320 -17.94 17.11 -10.26
N ALA A 321 -18.62 15.97 -10.09
CA ALA A 321 -20.03 15.84 -10.45
C ALA A 321 -20.95 16.79 -9.65
N TYR A 322 -20.58 17.07 -8.39
CA TYR A 322 -21.30 18.05 -7.57
C TYR A 322 -21.13 19.48 -8.11
N THR A 323 -19.91 19.86 -8.46
CA THR A 323 -19.59 21.22 -8.98
C THR A 323 -20.25 21.44 -10.33
N GLU A 324 -20.14 20.52 -11.28
CA GLU A 324 -20.77 20.57 -12.59
C GLU A 324 -22.29 20.78 -12.47
N ARG A 325 -22.94 20.04 -11.60
CA ARG A 325 -24.38 20.18 -11.36
C ARG A 325 -24.74 21.54 -10.77
N HIS A 326 -23.93 22.08 -9.88
CA HIS A 326 -24.17 23.41 -9.31
C HIS A 326 -24.04 24.53 -10.36
N ASP A 327 -23.06 24.41 -11.24
CA ASP A 327 -22.84 25.33 -12.32
C ASP A 327 -24.00 25.31 -13.33
N GLU A 328 -24.47 24.09 -13.70
CA GLU A 328 -25.65 23.94 -14.56
C GLU A 328 -26.91 24.59 -13.96
N VAL A 329 -27.16 24.37 -12.66
CA VAL A 329 -28.30 24.97 -11.97
C VAL A 329 -28.20 26.52 -11.94
N ALA A 330 -27.02 27.06 -11.61
CA ALA A 330 -26.75 28.48 -11.58
C ALA A 330 -26.91 29.14 -12.98
N GLU A 331 -26.57 28.40 -14.04
CA GLU A 331 -26.73 28.83 -15.42
C GLU A 331 -28.21 28.86 -15.84
N LEU A 332 -28.97 27.85 -15.46
CA LEU A 332 -30.41 27.78 -15.66
C LEU A 332 -31.14 28.92 -14.92
N GLU A 333 -30.81 29.20 -13.67
CA GLU A 333 -31.39 30.30 -12.90
C GLU A 333 -31.08 31.65 -13.52
N ARG A 334 -29.83 31.88 -13.99
CA ARG A 334 -29.45 33.09 -14.71
C ARG A 334 -30.21 33.25 -16.03
N SER A 335 -30.51 32.19 -16.73
CA SER A 335 -31.27 32.18 -17.99
C SER A 335 -32.75 32.43 -17.77
N LEU A 336 -33.33 31.92 -16.68
CA LEU A 336 -34.74 32.13 -16.31
C LEU A 336 -35.00 33.52 -15.73
N GLY A 337 -34.05 34.08 -14.96
CA GLY A 337 -34.14 35.43 -14.38
C GLY A 337 -33.99 36.56 -15.39
N LYS A 338 -33.60 36.27 -16.64
CA LYS A 338 -33.52 37.24 -17.75
C LYS A 338 -34.79 37.32 -18.58
N ARG A 339 -35.85 36.58 -18.24
CA ARG A 339 -37.19 36.67 -18.84
C ARG A 339 -38.13 37.42 -17.92
#